data_599b5e8116676be0ce5bb20cd33af4fe
#
_entry.id   599b5e8116676be0ce5bb20cd33af4fe
#
_cell.length_a   1.000
_cell.length_b   1.000
_cell.length_c   1.000
_cell.angle_alpha   90.00
_cell.angle_beta   90.00
_cell.angle_gamma   90.00
#
_symmetry.space_group_name_H-M   'P 1'
#
loop_
_entity.id
_entity.type
_entity.pdbx_description
1 polymer ?
#
loop_
_entity_poly.entity_id
_entity_poly.type
_entity_poly.pdbx_seq_one_letter_code
_entity_poly.pdbx_strand_id
1 'polypeptide(L)'
;MVANNEIGVIQPIQALSDVCSSHGITMHTDAAQAYGHLRLDAEELGCALISLSAHKFNGPKGIGALVVRAGTQLQPLQWGGGQEQGLRAGTLPVPLIMGMAAAAELSMQDLEDRQARLQALRDQLWEGLKDRNPTIQLNGALQPRLAHNLNLTVPDVSGSRLHRALR
;
A
#
# COMPACT_ATOMS: atom_id res chain seq x y z
N MET A 1 -6.79 -1.66 5.03
CA MET A 1 -5.64 -1.30 4.16
C MET A 1 -6.13 -0.68 2.87
N VAL A 2 -5.37 0.25 2.28
CA VAL A 2 -5.74 0.89 1.00
C VAL A 2 -5.67 -0.10 -0.17
N ALA A 3 -4.62 -0.90 -0.24
CA ALA A 3 -4.45 -1.90 -1.28
C ALA A 3 -3.88 -3.19 -0.68
N ASN A 4 -4.36 -4.32 -1.16
CA ASN A 4 -3.90 -5.61 -0.69
C ASN A 4 -2.64 -6.05 -1.46
N ASN A 5 -1.65 -6.54 -0.75
CA ASN A 5 -0.36 -6.95 -1.33
C ASN A 5 -0.42 -8.26 -2.14
N GLU A 6 -1.38 -9.13 -1.85
CA GLU A 6 -1.50 -10.43 -2.52
C GLU A 6 -2.40 -10.31 -3.75
N ILE A 7 -3.65 -9.94 -3.55
CA ILE A 7 -4.63 -9.86 -4.65
C ILE A 7 -4.66 -8.53 -5.38
N GLY A 8 -3.96 -7.51 -4.87
CA GLY A 8 -3.78 -6.22 -5.53
C GLY A 8 -4.98 -5.28 -5.54
N VAL A 9 -6.14 -5.71 -5.06
CA VAL A 9 -7.36 -4.89 -5.11
C VAL A 9 -7.23 -3.64 -4.23
N ILE A 10 -7.65 -2.50 -4.76
CA ILE A 10 -7.70 -1.22 -4.06
C ILE A 10 -9.07 -1.07 -3.40
N GLN A 11 -9.08 -0.71 -2.13
CA GLN A 11 -10.30 -0.58 -1.33
C GLN A 11 -10.88 0.84 -1.38
N PRO A 12 -12.19 1.01 -1.25
CA PRO A 12 -12.86 2.30 -1.27
C PRO A 12 -12.73 3.00 0.10
N ILE A 13 -11.49 3.38 0.46
CA ILE A 13 -11.17 3.88 1.81
C ILE A 13 -11.94 5.15 2.16
N GLN A 14 -12.09 6.08 1.20
CA GLN A 14 -12.85 7.31 1.43
C GLN A 14 -14.29 6.99 1.84
N ALA A 15 -15.00 6.17 1.08
CA ALA A 15 -16.38 5.80 1.40
C ALA A 15 -16.51 5.09 2.76
N LEU A 16 -15.52 4.24 3.11
CA LEU A 16 -15.48 3.60 4.42
C LEU A 16 -15.21 4.62 5.54
N SER A 17 -14.35 5.60 5.28
CA SER A 17 -14.04 6.68 6.22
C SER A 17 -15.25 7.58 6.47
N ASP A 18 -16.02 7.88 5.43
CA ASP A 18 -17.26 8.66 5.55
C ASP A 18 -18.29 7.96 6.44
N VAL A 19 -18.45 6.65 6.28
CA VAL A 19 -19.31 5.84 7.15
C VAL A 19 -18.81 5.85 8.59
N CYS A 20 -17.51 5.65 8.82
CA CYS A 20 -16.92 5.71 10.16
C CYS A 20 -17.15 7.08 10.80
N SER A 21 -16.89 8.14 10.05
CA SER A 21 -17.04 9.54 10.50
C SER A 21 -18.49 9.86 10.89
N SER A 22 -19.47 9.41 10.08
CA SER A 22 -20.89 9.62 10.40
C SER A 22 -21.36 8.96 11.70
N HIS A 23 -20.60 7.96 12.18
CA HIS A 23 -20.84 7.27 13.45
C HIS A 23 -19.86 7.68 14.56
N GLY A 24 -19.03 8.71 14.35
CA GLY A 24 -18.05 9.15 15.34
C GLY A 24 -16.92 8.13 15.58
N ILE A 25 -16.68 7.24 14.63
CA ILE A 25 -15.65 6.18 14.74
C ILE A 25 -14.33 6.66 14.12
N THR A 26 -13.25 6.60 14.89
CA THR A 26 -11.90 6.89 14.41
C THR A 26 -11.43 5.78 13.47
N MET A 27 -11.12 6.14 12.21
CA MET A 27 -10.64 5.17 11.23
C MET A 27 -9.13 5.27 11.02
N HIS A 28 -8.47 4.12 11.05
CA HIS A 28 -7.08 3.92 10.63
C HIS A 28 -7.03 3.08 9.35
N THR A 29 -6.16 3.46 8.42
CA THR A 29 -5.86 2.62 7.25
C THR A 29 -4.36 2.35 7.12
N ASP A 30 -4.02 1.14 6.69
CA ASP A 30 -2.67 0.78 6.26
C ASP A 30 -2.52 1.11 4.77
N ALA A 31 -1.58 2.01 4.47
CA ALA A 31 -1.22 2.40 3.10
C ALA A 31 0.18 1.92 2.69
N ALA A 32 0.77 0.96 3.43
CA ALA A 32 2.12 0.47 3.17
C ALA A 32 2.30 -0.07 1.73
N GLN A 33 1.28 -0.71 1.19
CA GLN A 33 1.32 -1.25 -0.19
C GLN A 33 0.81 -0.27 -1.25
N ALA A 34 0.26 0.87 -0.83
CA ALA A 34 -0.33 1.85 -1.73
C ALA A 34 0.60 3.02 -2.01
N TYR A 35 1.33 3.51 -0.99
CA TYR A 35 2.24 4.63 -1.15
C TYR A 35 3.36 4.28 -2.15
N GLY A 36 3.69 5.21 -3.04
CA GLY A 36 4.63 4.98 -4.14
C GLY A 36 4.03 4.25 -5.36
N HIS A 37 2.81 3.73 -5.23
CA HIS A 37 2.06 3.06 -6.31
C HIS A 37 0.75 3.75 -6.66
N LEU A 38 0.21 4.54 -5.74
CA LEU A 38 -0.98 5.36 -5.92
C LEU A 38 -0.69 6.77 -5.45
N ARG A 39 -1.35 7.74 -6.06
CA ARG A 39 -1.43 9.07 -5.49
C ARG A 39 -2.36 9.01 -4.28
N LEU A 40 -1.82 9.29 -3.11
CA LEU A 40 -2.57 9.31 -1.86
C LEU A 40 -2.62 10.73 -1.32
N ASP A 41 -3.81 11.20 -1.07
CA ASP A 41 -4.06 12.42 -0.32
C ASP A 41 -4.73 12.06 1.01
N ALA A 42 -4.12 12.48 2.12
CA ALA A 42 -4.60 12.14 3.45
C ALA A 42 -5.95 12.80 3.77
N GLU A 43 -6.20 13.97 3.20
CA GLU A 43 -7.48 14.69 3.40
C GLU A 43 -8.58 14.03 2.59
N GLU A 44 -8.32 13.67 1.33
CA GLU A 44 -9.26 12.93 0.47
C GLU A 44 -9.62 11.57 1.03
N LEU A 45 -8.65 10.83 1.58
CA LEU A 45 -8.92 9.55 2.24
C LEU A 45 -9.80 9.68 3.48
N GLY A 46 -9.81 10.86 4.11
CA GLY A 46 -10.64 11.16 5.27
C GLY A 46 -10.29 10.40 6.55
N CYS A 47 -9.27 9.53 6.53
CA CYS A 47 -8.86 8.73 7.67
C CYS A 47 -8.21 9.59 8.76
N ALA A 48 -8.43 9.21 10.01
CA ALA A 48 -7.75 9.83 11.15
C ALA A 48 -6.27 9.43 11.23
N LEU A 49 -5.95 8.22 10.78
CA LEU A 49 -4.63 7.62 10.88
C LEU A 49 -4.29 6.86 9.58
N ILE A 50 -3.04 7.02 9.10
CA ILE A 50 -2.54 6.31 7.92
C ILE A 50 -1.14 5.80 8.23
N SER A 51 -0.92 4.48 8.14
CA SER A 51 0.41 3.89 8.32
C SER A 51 1.14 3.67 7.00
N LEU A 52 2.45 3.94 6.99
CA LEU A 52 3.35 3.80 5.86
C LEU A 52 4.58 2.97 6.27
N SER A 53 5.21 2.31 5.30
CA SER A 53 6.44 1.54 5.51
C SER A 53 7.45 1.82 4.41
N ALA A 54 8.61 2.40 4.78
CA ALA A 54 9.59 2.91 3.82
C ALA A 54 10.07 1.86 2.81
N HIS A 55 10.35 0.63 3.24
CA HIS A 55 10.87 -0.41 2.37
C HIS A 55 9.89 -0.87 1.27
N LYS A 56 8.63 -0.46 1.33
CA LYS A 56 7.62 -0.78 0.31
C LYS A 56 7.65 0.18 -0.88
N PHE A 57 8.27 1.33 -0.72
CA PHE A 57 8.53 2.29 -1.79
C PHE A 57 10.03 2.59 -1.96
N ASN A 58 10.86 1.53 -1.82
CA ASN A 58 12.32 1.54 -2.02
C ASN A 58 13.12 2.37 -1.00
N GLY A 59 12.52 2.72 0.13
CA GLY A 59 13.22 3.32 1.24
C GLY A 59 13.91 2.28 2.14
N PRO A 60 14.60 2.71 3.19
CA PRO A 60 15.32 1.82 4.09
C PRO A 60 14.37 0.93 4.90
N LYS A 61 14.84 -0.28 5.23
CA LYS A 61 14.18 -1.16 6.21
C LYS A 61 14.36 -0.58 7.62
N GLY A 62 13.40 -0.86 8.49
CA GLY A 62 13.47 -0.47 9.91
C GLY A 62 12.82 0.89 10.20
N ILE A 63 12.21 1.54 9.22
CA ILE A 63 11.47 2.79 9.41
C ILE A 63 10.12 2.77 8.70
N GLY A 64 9.15 3.43 9.31
CA GLY A 64 7.83 3.71 8.78
C GLY A 64 7.32 5.03 9.36
N ALA A 65 6.13 5.43 8.96
CA ALA A 65 5.47 6.62 9.46
C ALA A 65 4.00 6.34 9.78
N LEU A 66 3.49 7.06 10.76
CA LEU A 66 2.07 7.18 11.03
C LEU A 66 1.67 8.63 10.77
N VAL A 67 0.87 8.86 9.76
CA VAL A 67 0.21 10.15 9.55
C VAL A 67 -0.95 10.23 10.53
N VAL A 68 -0.98 11.31 11.30
CA VAL A 68 -2.02 11.56 12.33
C VAL A 68 -2.73 12.84 11.96
N ARG A 69 -4.03 12.76 11.70
CA ARG A 69 -4.86 13.91 11.40
C ARG A 69 -4.99 14.82 12.62
N ALA A 70 -4.91 16.12 12.42
CA ALA A 70 -5.04 17.09 13.50
C ALA A 70 -6.34 16.85 14.31
N GLY A 71 -6.22 16.90 15.64
CA GLY A 71 -7.34 16.64 16.57
C GLY A 71 -7.56 15.16 16.92
N THR A 72 -6.87 14.22 16.26
CA THR A 72 -6.95 12.79 16.60
C THR A 72 -6.27 12.53 17.94
N GLN A 73 -7.01 11.94 18.88
CA GLN A 73 -6.48 11.58 20.20
C GLN A 73 -5.74 10.24 20.14
N LEU A 74 -4.46 10.27 20.49
CA LEU A 74 -3.61 9.08 20.60
C LEU A 74 -2.94 9.04 21.97
N GLN A 75 -2.75 7.82 22.48
CA GLN A 75 -1.91 7.58 23.64
C GLN A 75 -0.61 6.89 23.20
N PRO A 76 0.54 7.32 23.73
CA PRO A 76 1.81 6.69 23.43
C PRO A 76 1.84 5.26 23.96
N LEU A 77 2.35 4.33 23.14
CA LEU A 77 2.64 2.97 23.58
C LEU A 77 4.04 2.83 24.17
N GLN A 78 4.92 3.81 23.91
CA GLN A 78 6.30 3.83 24.40
C GLN A 78 6.56 5.16 25.09
N TRP A 79 6.86 5.11 26.38
CA TRP A 79 7.08 6.26 27.23
C TRP A 79 8.58 6.60 27.33
N GLY A 80 8.91 7.87 27.50
CA GLY A 80 10.29 8.34 27.64
C GLY A 80 10.41 9.83 27.35
N GLY A 81 11.33 10.22 26.45
CA GLY A 81 11.50 11.60 26.02
C GLY A 81 10.34 12.14 25.18
N GLY A 82 10.35 13.45 24.92
CA GLY A 82 9.29 14.15 24.21
C GLY A 82 9.32 14.06 22.67
N GLN A 83 10.05 13.10 22.10
CA GLN A 83 10.15 12.95 20.65
C GLN A 83 8.77 12.65 20.04
N GLU A 84 8.60 13.03 18.78
CA GLU A 84 7.35 12.87 18.05
C GLU A 84 6.14 13.44 18.84
N GLN A 85 6.31 14.62 19.40
CA GLN A 85 5.31 15.31 20.23
C GLN A 85 4.82 14.47 21.43
N GLY A 86 5.70 13.61 21.97
CA GLY A 86 5.37 12.69 23.08
C GLY A 86 4.65 11.41 22.66
N LEU A 87 4.31 11.25 21.40
CA LEU A 87 3.58 10.05 20.92
C LEU A 87 4.50 8.83 20.75
N ARG A 88 5.80 9.08 20.48
CA ARG A 88 6.75 7.98 20.32
C ARG A 88 8.12 8.41 20.84
N ALA A 89 8.45 7.98 22.06
CA ALA A 89 9.72 8.26 22.70
C ALA A 89 10.89 7.53 22.00
N GLY A 90 12.09 8.08 22.18
CA GLY A 90 13.35 7.52 21.68
C GLY A 90 14.05 8.45 20.67
N THR A 91 15.38 8.42 20.66
CA THR A 91 16.20 9.20 19.74
C THR A 91 15.82 8.87 18.29
N LEU A 92 15.58 9.91 17.49
CA LEU A 92 15.17 9.77 16.11
C LEU A 92 16.30 9.18 15.24
N PRO A 93 16.03 8.13 14.45
CA PRO A 93 17.02 7.55 13.52
C PRO A 93 17.15 8.42 12.26
N VAL A 94 17.76 9.59 12.38
CA VAL A 94 17.84 10.61 11.32
C VAL A 94 18.27 10.05 9.95
N PRO A 95 19.28 9.18 9.84
CA PRO A 95 19.66 8.62 8.53
C PRO A 95 18.51 7.83 7.87
N LEU A 96 17.73 7.08 8.65
CA LEU A 96 16.59 6.32 8.12
C LEU A 96 15.44 7.25 7.73
N ILE A 97 15.21 8.31 8.51
CA ILE A 97 14.21 9.34 8.19
C ILE A 97 14.52 10.01 6.86
N MET A 98 15.77 10.45 6.69
CA MET A 98 16.23 11.08 5.45
C MET A 98 16.12 10.12 4.26
N GLY A 99 16.50 8.85 4.46
CA GLY A 99 16.34 7.83 3.43
C GLY A 99 14.87 7.56 3.07
N MET A 100 13.97 7.56 4.06
CA MET A 100 12.54 7.45 3.82
C MET A 100 11.99 8.66 3.05
N ALA A 101 12.40 9.89 3.43
CA ALA A 101 11.96 11.12 2.78
C ALA A 101 12.39 11.15 1.31
N ALA A 102 13.67 10.85 1.03
CA ALA A 102 14.19 10.79 -0.34
C ALA A 102 13.44 9.72 -1.18
N ALA A 103 13.21 8.55 -0.62
CA ALA A 103 12.44 7.49 -1.31
C ALA A 103 10.99 7.92 -1.57
N ALA A 104 10.36 8.62 -0.63
CA ALA A 104 9.01 9.14 -0.78
C ALA A 104 8.93 10.13 -1.94
N GLU A 105 9.84 11.09 -1.99
CA GLU A 105 9.92 12.09 -3.06
C GLU A 105 10.16 11.44 -4.43
N LEU A 106 11.16 10.55 -4.54
CA LEU A 106 11.48 9.83 -5.77
C LEU A 106 10.31 8.94 -6.23
N SER A 107 9.58 8.34 -5.31
CA SER A 107 8.45 7.47 -5.67
C SER A 107 7.27 8.22 -6.30
N MET A 108 7.18 9.53 -6.09
CA MET A 108 6.13 10.38 -6.69
C MET A 108 6.56 11.02 -8.01
N GLN A 109 7.87 11.06 -8.30
CA GLN A 109 8.33 11.44 -9.64
C GLN A 109 7.83 10.38 -10.62
N ASP A 110 7.52 10.67 -11.81
CA ASP A 110 7.10 9.75 -12.88
C ASP A 110 6.06 8.68 -12.45
N LEU A 111 5.27 8.95 -11.39
CA LEU A 111 4.32 7.97 -10.86
C LEU A 111 3.32 7.53 -11.93
N GLU A 112 2.73 8.48 -12.65
CA GLU A 112 1.69 8.22 -13.65
C GLU A 112 2.24 7.39 -14.82
N ASP A 113 3.37 7.77 -15.37
CA ASP A 113 4.03 7.06 -16.49
C ASP A 113 4.45 5.64 -16.06
N ARG A 114 5.00 5.51 -14.86
CA ARG A 114 5.37 4.22 -14.29
C ARG A 114 4.14 3.32 -14.10
N GLN A 115 3.04 3.85 -13.59
CA GLN A 115 1.80 3.09 -13.41
C GLN A 115 1.19 2.69 -14.75
N ALA A 116 1.13 3.58 -15.73
CA ALA A 116 0.64 3.28 -17.05
C ALA A 116 1.45 2.15 -17.72
N ARG A 117 2.78 2.22 -17.63
CA ARG A 117 3.67 1.17 -18.16
C ARG A 117 3.47 -0.17 -17.45
N LEU A 118 3.40 -0.19 -16.13
CA LEU A 118 3.21 -1.41 -15.36
C LEU A 118 1.84 -2.04 -15.63
N GLN A 119 0.80 -1.21 -15.77
CA GLN A 119 -0.52 -1.67 -16.13
C GLN A 119 -0.55 -2.32 -17.52
N ALA A 120 0.06 -1.69 -18.50
CA ALA A 120 0.13 -2.24 -19.86
C ALA A 120 0.84 -3.61 -19.89
N LEU A 121 1.97 -3.75 -19.18
CA LEU A 121 2.70 -5.01 -19.07
C LEU A 121 1.89 -6.08 -18.34
N ARG A 122 1.20 -5.72 -17.27
CA ARG A 122 0.31 -6.62 -16.53
C ARG A 122 -0.82 -7.11 -17.43
N ASP A 123 -1.47 -6.21 -18.14
CA ASP A 123 -2.61 -6.52 -18.97
C ASP A 123 -2.17 -7.40 -20.18
N GLN A 124 -1.02 -7.12 -20.79
CA GLN A 124 -0.42 -7.97 -21.80
C GLN A 124 -0.14 -9.39 -21.29
N LEU A 125 0.41 -9.50 -20.07
CA LEU A 125 0.65 -10.80 -19.43
C LEU A 125 -0.67 -11.54 -19.19
N TRP A 126 -1.66 -10.85 -18.65
CA TRP A 126 -2.98 -11.41 -18.36
C TRP A 126 -3.66 -11.97 -19.61
N GLU A 127 -3.75 -11.17 -20.67
CA GLU A 127 -4.37 -11.59 -21.93
C GLU A 127 -3.60 -12.77 -22.56
N GLY A 128 -2.27 -12.70 -22.61
CA GLY A 128 -1.46 -13.78 -23.16
C GLY A 128 -1.55 -15.09 -22.37
N LEU A 129 -1.78 -15.05 -21.07
CA LEU A 129 -2.02 -16.23 -20.25
C LEU A 129 -3.41 -16.80 -20.48
N LYS A 130 -4.41 -15.93 -20.54
CA LYS A 130 -5.81 -16.30 -20.74
C LYS A 130 -6.06 -16.93 -22.11
N ASP A 131 -5.41 -16.39 -23.15
CA ASP A 131 -5.48 -16.93 -24.51
C ASP A 131 -4.91 -18.35 -24.60
N ARG A 132 -3.83 -18.63 -23.86
CA ARG A 132 -3.19 -19.95 -23.83
C ARG A 132 -3.90 -20.94 -22.90
N ASN A 133 -4.53 -20.46 -21.86
CA ASN A 133 -5.26 -21.30 -20.91
C ASN A 133 -6.49 -20.56 -20.39
N PRO A 134 -7.64 -20.71 -21.06
CA PRO A 134 -8.90 -20.04 -20.69
C PRO A 134 -9.42 -20.42 -19.31
N THR A 135 -8.90 -21.48 -18.67
CA THR A 135 -9.34 -21.90 -17.32
C THR A 135 -8.71 -21.09 -16.20
N ILE A 136 -7.67 -20.29 -16.50
CA ILE A 136 -7.03 -19.42 -15.50
C ILE A 136 -8.02 -18.38 -14.99
N GLN A 137 -8.05 -18.21 -13.69
CA GLN A 137 -8.94 -17.28 -13.01
C GLN A 137 -8.16 -16.14 -12.37
N LEU A 138 -8.65 -14.92 -12.54
CA LEU A 138 -8.13 -13.75 -11.83
C LEU A 138 -8.76 -13.70 -10.43
N ASN A 139 -7.90 -13.58 -9.42
CA ASN A 139 -8.35 -13.39 -8.04
C ASN A 139 -8.59 -11.91 -7.76
N GLY A 140 -9.79 -11.59 -7.28
CA GLY A 140 -10.25 -10.21 -7.07
C GLY A 140 -10.61 -9.47 -8.36
N ALA A 141 -11.02 -8.22 -8.23
CA ALA A 141 -11.40 -7.38 -9.37
C ALA A 141 -10.18 -7.02 -10.23
N LEU A 142 -10.38 -6.90 -11.55
CA LEU A 142 -9.36 -6.38 -12.45
C LEU A 142 -9.12 -4.88 -12.21
N GLN A 143 -10.17 -4.15 -11.87
CA GLN A 143 -10.14 -2.73 -11.51
C GLN A 143 -11.16 -2.44 -10.39
N PRO A 144 -10.81 -1.58 -9.41
CA PRO A 144 -9.50 -0.96 -9.22
C PRO A 144 -8.47 -1.95 -8.61
N ARG A 145 -7.26 -1.95 -9.18
CA ARG A 145 -6.15 -2.84 -8.79
C ARG A 145 -4.82 -2.11 -8.93
N LEU A 146 -3.85 -2.46 -8.07
CA LEU A 146 -2.46 -2.02 -8.23
C LEU A 146 -1.93 -2.43 -9.61
N ALA A 147 -1.33 -1.50 -10.32
CA ALA A 147 -0.90 -1.69 -11.71
C ALA A 147 0.09 -2.85 -11.90
N HIS A 148 0.95 -3.09 -10.91
CA HIS A 148 1.98 -4.15 -10.95
C HIS A 148 1.49 -5.51 -10.43
N ASN A 149 0.25 -5.63 -9.97
CA ASN A 149 -0.23 -6.85 -9.32
C ASN A 149 -1.11 -7.68 -10.25
N LEU A 150 -0.80 -8.97 -10.33
CA LEU A 150 -1.61 -9.99 -10.99
C LEU A 150 -1.59 -11.24 -10.11
N ASN A 151 -2.74 -11.58 -9.53
CA ASN A 151 -2.91 -12.78 -8.71
C ASN A 151 -3.86 -13.73 -9.40
N LEU A 152 -3.40 -14.95 -9.67
CA LEU A 152 -4.08 -15.92 -10.53
C LEU A 152 -4.25 -17.25 -9.81
N THR A 153 -5.36 -17.92 -10.10
CA THR A 153 -5.58 -19.33 -9.81
C THR A 153 -5.48 -20.13 -11.10
N VAL A 154 -4.62 -21.14 -11.11
CA VAL A 154 -4.55 -22.14 -12.16
C VAL A 154 -5.22 -23.39 -11.61
N PRO A 155 -6.41 -23.79 -12.11
CA PRO A 155 -7.10 -24.96 -11.63
C PRO A 155 -6.25 -26.23 -11.73
N ASP A 156 -6.42 -27.12 -10.76
CA ASP A 156 -5.76 -28.43 -10.69
C ASP A 156 -4.20 -28.39 -10.60
N VAL A 157 -3.63 -27.21 -10.38
CA VAL A 157 -2.19 -27.02 -10.20
C VAL A 157 -1.89 -26.35 -8.86
N SER A 158 -1.14 -27.00 -7.99
CA SER A 158 -0.70 -26.36 -6.75
C SER A 158 0.27 -25.21 -7.03
N GLY A 159 0.15 -24.09 -6.34
CA GLY A 159 1.04 -22.93 -6.48
C GLY A 159 2.52 -23.28 -6.28
N SER A 160 2.83 -24.21 -5.36
CA SER A 160 4.20 -24.70 -5.13
C SER A 160 4.77 -25.49 -6.31
N ARG A 161 3.93 -26.22 -7.05
CA ARG A 161 4.33 -26.94 -8.27
C ARG A 161 4.60 -25.95 -9.39
N LEU A 162 3.70 -24.99 -9.58
CA LEU A 162 3.86 -23.92 -10.58
C LEU A 162 5.12 -23.11 -10.31
N HIS A 163 5.34 -22.69 -9.07
CA HIS A 163 6.54 -21.93 -8.70
C HIS A 163 7.85 -22.68 -8.94
N ARG A 164 7.88 -23.99 -8.72
CA ARG A 164 9.04 -24.81 -9.04
C ARG A 164 9.28 -24.96 -10.55
N ALA A 165 8.22 -24.97 -11.35
CA ALA A 165 8.33 -25.10 -12.80
C ALA A 165 8.77 -23.80 -13.49
N LEU A 166 8.61 -22.64 -12.82
CA LEU A 166 9.00 -21.32 -13.33
C LEU A 166 10.40 -20.87 -12.87
N ARG A 167 11.11 -21.69 -12.10
CA ARG A 167 12.50 -21.47 -11.71
C ARG A 167 13.42 -22.11 -12.76
#